data_f0ec6a0b5212c8785260c384d88fc2cb
#
_entry.id   f0ec6a0b5212c8785260c384d88fc2cb
#
_cell.length_a   1.000
_cell.length_b   1.000
_cell.length_c   1.000
_cell.angle_alpha   90.00
_cell.angle_beta   90.00
_cell.angle_gamma   90.00
#
_symmetry.space_group_name_H-M   'P 1'
#
loop_
_entity.id
_entity.type
_entity.pdbx_description
1 polymer ?
#
loop_
_entity_poly.entity_id
_entity_poly.type
_entity_poly.pdbx_seq_one_letter_code
_entity_poly.pdbx_strand_id
1 'polypeptide(L)'
;CRLGALELEEKYPDRKIVVMDSLSASLGQGLLIYLATEERNGGKTIEEVEDFVEIHKQKMLHYFTIDDLGTLARGGRLTASKAFIAGILNLKPVLHVDSEGRLVPIAKVMGRKQSLMALANHFVKEETGDGTFFISHGDCEEDALFLKERILKLKSDAKCVILDFIGPVIGSHSGPSTVALFFIGDNR
;
A
#
# COMPACT_ATOMS: atom_id res chain seq x y z
N CYS A 1 14.96 -1.68 13.20
CA CYS A 1 14.40 -0.61 14.04
C CYS A 1 14.40 -0.98 15.52
N ARG A 2 13.83 -2.12 15.99
CA ARG A 2 13.76 -2.47 17.43
C ARG A 2 15.12 -2.45 18.13
N LEU A 3 16.17 -3.07 17.55
CA LEU A 3 17.52 -3.03 18.15
C LEU A 3 18.05 -1.59 18.25
N GLY A 4 17.90 -0.79 17.20
CA GLY A 4 18.31 0.61 17.24
C GLY A 4 17.50 1.46 18.24
N ALA A 5 16.24 1.10 18.52
CA ALA A 5 15.46 1.76 19.56
C ALA A 5 16.04 1.49 20.94
N LEU A 6 16.39 0.24 21.25
CA LEU A 6 17.02 -0.14 22.52
C LEU A 6 18.32 0.62 22.78
N GLU A 7 19.19 0.73 21.76
CA GLU A 7 20.44 1.50 21.86
C GLU A 7 20.18 3.00 22.08
N LEU A 8 19.12 3.54 21.46
CA LEU A 8 18.77 4.94 21.62
C LEU A 8 18.10 5.24 22.96
N GLU A 9 17.29 4.33 23.48
CA GLU A 9 16.68 4.43 24.82
C GLU A 9 17.76 4.43 25.92
N GLU A 10 18.78 3.58 25.79
CA GLU A 10 19.93 3.59 26.71
C GLU A 10 20.70 4.92 26.65
N LYS A 11 20.89 5.46 25.44
CA LYS A 11 21.63 6.71 25.22
C LYS A 11 20.84 7.97 25.61
N TYR A 12 19.51 7.92 25.47
CA TYR A 12 18.61 9.05 25.71
C TYR A 12 17.43 8.63 26.61
N PRO A 13 17.67 8.36 27.90
CA PRO A 13 16.67 7.81 28.82
C PRO A 13 15.47 8.74 29.07
N ASP A 14 15.64 10.04 28.82
CA ASP A 14 14.57 11.04 28.95
C ASP A 14 13.70 11.16 27.68
N ARG A 15 13.96 10.35 26.65
CA ARG A 15 13.20 10.36 25.39
C ARG A 15 12.35 9.11 25.25
N LYS A 16 11.08 9.29 24.95
CA LYS A 16 10.21 8.17 24.57
C LYS A 16 10.47 7.81 23.11
N ILE A 17 10.80 6.54 22.84
CA ILE A 17 11.01 6.00 21.51
C ILE A 17 10.01 4.86 21.30
N VAL A 18 9.19 4.97 20.25
CA VAL A 18 8.18 3.96 19.93
C VAL A 18 8.49 3.34 18.57
N VAL A 19 8.55 2.02 18.50
CA VAL A 19 8.75 1.26 17.26
C VAL A 19 7.52 0.42 16.97
N MET A 20 6.81 0.79 15.93
CA MET A 20 5.57 0.13 15.50
C MET A 20 5.80 -0.68 14.23
N ASP A 21 5.19 -1.85 14.15
CA ASP A 21 5.08 -2.61 12.91
C ASP A 21 3.84 -2.15 12.15
N SER A 22 4.06 -1.50 11.03
CA SER A 22 2.97 -0.96 10.19
C SER A 22 2.21 -2.05 9.42
N LEU A 23 2.76 -3.27 9.32
CA LEU A 23 2.29 -4.33 8.43
C LEU A 23 2.09 -3.85 6.98
N SER A 24 2.80 -2.82 6.60
CA SER A 24 2.66 -2.10 5.33
C SER A 24 3.99 -1.92 4.64
N ALA A 25 3.95 -1.76 3.33
CA ALA A 25 5.11 -1.48 2.51
C ALA A 25 4.82 -0.34 1.52
N SER A 26 5.88 0.20 0.89
CA SER A 26 5.77 1.28 -0.10
C SER A 26 4.98 2.48 0.45
N LEU A 27 4.15 3.11 -0.37
CA LEU A 27 3.33 4.24 0.06
C LEU A 27 2.15 3.86 0.99
N GLY A 28 1.91 2.58 1.28
CA GLY A 28 1.02 2.19 2.38
C GLY A 28 1.61 2.54 3.75
N GLN A 29 2.91 2.29 3.94
CA GLN A 29 3.61 2.81 5.10
C GLN A 29 3.69 4.35 5.06
N GLY A 30 3.90 4.93 3.87
CA GLY A 30 3.92 6.38 3.67
C GLY A 30 2.61 7.05 4.07
N LEU A 31 1.46 6.47 3.72
CA LEU A 31 0.16 7.02 4.08
C LEU A 31 -0.09 6.95 5.61
N LEU A 32 0.32 5.86 6.28
CA LEU A 32 0.27 5.82 7.75
C LEU A 32 1.14 6.90 8.40
N ILE A 33 2.34 7.15 7.87
CA ILE A 33 3.23 8.22 8.34
C ILE A 33 2.59 9.59 8.11
N TYR A 34 2.00 9.80 6.93
CA TYR A 34 1.29 11.04 6.62
C TYR A 34 0.16 11.30 7.62
N LEU A 35 -0.72 10.32 7.84
CA LEU A 35 -1.83 10.43 8.79
C LEU A 35 -1.34 10.65 10.24
N ALA A 36 -0.34 9.90 10.68
CA ALA A 36 0.29 10.09 12.01
C ALA A 36 0.90 11.50 12.16
N THR A 37 1.42 12.06 11.07
CA THR A 37 1.96 13.43 11.05
C THR A 37 0.84 14.47 11.18
N GLU A 38 -0.29 14.25 10.52
CA GLU A 38 -1.46 15.13 10.65
C GLU A 38 -2.03 15.12 12.09
N GLU A 39 -2.12 13.94 12.72
CA GLU A 39 -2.53 13.81 14.12
C GLU A 39 -1.57 14.58 15.07
N ARG A 40 -0.26 14.41 14.88
CA ARG A 40 0.75 15.15 15.63
C ARG A 40 0.64 16.67 15.42
N ASN A 41 0.45 17.12 14.18
CA ASN A 41 0.28 18.52 13.84
C ASN A 41 -1.01 19.10 14.42
N GLY A 42 -2.03 18.25 14.61
CA GLY A 42 -3.26 18.55 15.34
C GLY A 42 -3.08 18.67 16.85
N GLY A 43 -1.86 18.46 17.39
CA GLY A 43 -1.53 18.61 18.82
C GLY A 43 -1.66 17.34 19.64
N LYS A 44 -1.81 16.17 19.02
CA LYS A 44 -1.84 14.88 19.70
C LYS A 44 -0.51 14.54 20.35
N THR A 45 -0.56 13.89 21.50
CA THR A 45 0.62 13.34 22.19
C THR A 45 1.19 12.14 21.44
N ILE A 46 2.40 11.70 21.81
CA ILE A 46 3.02 10.51 21.20
C ILE A 46 2.19 9.24 21.47
N GLU A 47 1.56 9.14 22.65
CA GLU A 47 0.69 8.04 23.04
C GLU A 47 -0.59 8.01 22.15
N GLU A 48 -1.21 9.15 21.96
CA GLU A 48 -2.40 9.26 21.12
C GLU A 48 -2.09 8.97 19.64
N VAL A 49 -0.90 9.35 19.15
CA VAL A 49 -0.45 9.02 17.79
C VAL A 49 -0.11 7.53 17.68
N GLU A 50 0.49 6.91 18.72
CA GLU A 50 0.73 5.48 18.77
C GLU A 50 -0.58 4.69 18.68
N ASP A 51 -1.56 5.03 19.50
CA ASP A 51 -2.89 4.41 19.48
C ASP A 51 -3.58 4.58 18.12
N PHE A 52 -3.50 5.79 17.54
CA PHE A 52 -4.03 6.06 16.20
C PHE A 52 -3.42 5.13 15.16
N VAL A 53 -2.10 4.98 15.12
CA VAL A 53 -1.41 4.11 14.15
C VAL A 53 -1.76 2.65 14.37
N GLU A 54 -1.83 2.17 15.63
CA GLU A 54 -2.24 0.79 15.96
C GLU A 54 -3.64 0.47 15.41
N ILE A 55 -4.59 1.38 15.56
CA ILE A 55 -5.95 1.22 15.05
C ILE A 55 -5.98 1.24 13.51
N HIS A 56 -5.24 2.16 12.88
CA HIS A 56 -5.33 2.40 11.45
C HIS A 56 -4.45 1.47 10.61
N LYS A 57 -3.41 0.83 11.16
CA LYS A 57 -2.56 -0.09 10.40
C LYS A 57 -3.33 -1.26 9.79
N GLN A 58 -4.39 -1.74 10.43
CA GLN A 58 -5.26 -2.81 9.91
C GLN A 58 -6.33 -2.29 8.93
N LYS A 59 -6.57 -0.98 8.92
CA LYS A 59 -7.48 -0.29 8.00
C LYS A 59 -6.77 0.23 6.75
N MET A 60 -5.43 0.15 6.69
CA MET A 60 -4.63 0.56 5.55
C MET A 60 -4.72 -0.47 4.44
N LEU A 61 -5.60 -0.23 3.46
CA LEU A 61 -5.78 -1.12 2.31
C LEU A 61 -4.69 -0.89 1.26
N HIS A 62 -4.23 -1.99 0.68
CA HIS A 62 -3.25 -2.01 -0.39
C HIS A 62 -3.81 -2.84 -1.53
N TYR A 63 -4.08 -2.24 -2.67
CA TYR A 63 -4.44 -2.93 -3.89
C TYR A 63 -3.39 -2.67 -4.96
N PHE A 64 -2.91 -3.69 -5.61
CA PHE A 64 -1.90 -3.51 -6.64
C PHE A 64 -2.04 -4.52 -7.78
N THR A 65 -1.49 -4.14 -8.93
CA THR A 65 -1.38 -4.98 -10.11
C THR A 65 0.05 -4.93 -10.64
N ILE A 66 0.50 -6.04 -11.18
CA ILE A 66 1.83 -6.23 -11.75
C ILE A 66 1.72 -6.92 -13.10
N ASP A 67 2.77 -6.88 -13.88
CA ASP A 67 2.79 -7.58 -15.17
C ASP A 67 3.05 -9.07 -15.05
N ASP A 68 3.96 -9.47 -14.16
CA ASP A 68 4.39 -10.85 -13.98
C ASP A 68 4.53 -11.23 -12.50
N LEU A 69 3.75 -12.21 -12.08
CA LEU A 69 3.84 -12.81 -10.74
C LEU A 69 5.18 -13.52 -10.48
N GLY A 70 5.92 -13.87 -11.53
CA GLY A 70 7.20 -14.56 -11.41
C GLY A 70 8.23 -13.75 -10.62
N THR A 71 8.20 -12.43 -10.70
CA THR A 71 9.11 -11.56 -9.93
C THR A 71 8.83 -11.65 -8.43
N LEU A 72 7.57 -11.57 -8.00
CA LEU A 72 7.18 -11.77 -6.60
C LEU A 72 7.46 -13.20 -6.11
N ALA A 73 7.23 -14.19 -6.96
CA ALA A 73 7.49 -15.60 -6.63
C ALA A 73 8.99 -15.87 -6.43
N ARG A 74 9.84 -15.37 -7.32
CA ARG A 74 11.31 -15.47 -7.18
C ARG A 74 11.83 -14.75 -5.94
N GLY A 75 11.20 -13.61 -5.61
CA GLY A 75 11.51 -12.84 -4.40
C GLY A 75 10.97 -13.46 -3.10
N GLY A 76 10.22 -14.57 -3.16
CA GLY A 76 9.62 -15.22 -1.99
C GLY A 76 8.53 -14.38 -1.29
N ARG A 77 7.92 -13.42 -1.98
CA ARG A 77 6.87 -12.52 -1.43
C ARG A 77 5.47 -12.85 -1.91
N LEU A 78 5.30 -13.94 -2.67
CA LEU A 78 4.00 -14.37 -3.15
C LEU A 78 3.51 -15.58 -2.39
N THR A 79 2.40 -15.43 -1.67
CA THR A 79 1.66 -16.53 -1.04
C THR A 79 0.58 -17.01 -2.02
N ALA A 80 0.99 -17.73 -3.07
CA ALA A 80 0.06 -18.26 -4.06
C ALA A 80 0.45 -19.65 -4.53
N SER A 81 -0.54 -20.44 -4.90
CA SER A 81 -0.30 -21.74 -5.52
C SER A 81 0.37 -21.61 -6.88
N LYS A 82 1.15 -22.63 -7.28
CA LYS A 82 1.74 -22.69 -8.64
C LYS A 82 0.69 -22.57 -9.74
N ALA A 83 -0.54 -23.03 -9.49
CA ALA A 83 -1.66 -22.91 -10.42
C ALA A 83 -2.11 -21.45 -10.62
N PHE A 84 -1.97 -20.61 -9.61
CA PHE A 84 -2.26 -19.17 -9.77
C PHE A 84 -1.19 -18.45 -10.59
N ILE A 85 0.07 -18.90 -10.51
CA ILE A 85 1.20 -18.33 -11.25
C ILE A 85 1.13 -18.73 -12.73
N ALA A 86 0.68 -19.95 -13.04
CA ALA A 86 0.48 -20.42 -14.40
C ALA A 86 -0.66 -19.62 -15.07
N GLY A 87 -0.32 -18.64 -15.90
CA GLY A 87 -1.28 -17.72 -16.48
C GLY A 87 -1.51 -17.93 -17.97
N ILE A 88 -2.73 -17.66 -18.42
CA ILE A 88 -3.03 -17.42 -19.84
C ILE A 88 -2.41 -16.06 -20.22
N LEU A 89 -1.88 -15.96 -21.42
CA LEU A 89 -1.32 -14.73 -21.98
C LEU A 89 -2.29 -13.55 -21.80
N ASN A 90 -1.78 -12.41 -21.30
CA ASN A 90 -2.53 -11.17 -21.08
C ASN A 90 -3.50 -11.14 -19.87
N LEU A 91 -3.47 -12.15 -18.97
CA LEU A 91 -4.13 -12.02 -17.68
C LEU A 91 -3.25 -11.26 -16.68
N LYS A 92 -3.80 -10.19 -16.12
CA LYS A 92 -3.13 -9.35 -15.12
C LYS A 92 -3.67 -9.66 -13.73
N PRO A 93 -2.80 -9.95 -12.76
CA PRO A 93 -3.22 -10.20 -11.39
C PRO A 93 -3.63 -8.91 -10.69
N VAL A 94 -4.64 -9.00 -9.85
CA VAL A 94 -4.98 -8.02 -8.83
C VAL A 94 -4.66 -8.64 -7.48
N LEU A 95 -3.87 -7.94 -6.68
CA LEU A 95 -3.40 -8.39 -5.39
C LEU A 95 -3.78 -7.40 -4.30
N HIS A 96 -3.83 -7.89 -3.07
CA HIS A 96 -3.91 -7.05 -1.88
C HIS A 96 -2.92 -7.51 -0.80
N VAL A 97 -2.87 -6.79 0.32
CA VAL A 97 -2.11 -7.15 1.51
C VAL A 97 -3.10 -7.55 2.60
N ASP A 98 -2.97 -8.77 3.13
CA ASP A 98 -3.85 -9.28 4.17
C ASP A 98 -3.52 -8.72 5.57
N SER A 99 -4.32 -9.13 6.58
CA SER A 99 -4.15 -8.69 7.97
C SER A 99 -2.82 -9.07 8.61
N GLU A 100 -2.08 -10.03 8.03
CA GLU A 100 -0.74 -10.42 8.47
C GLU A 100 0.38 -9.74 7.69
N GLY A 101 0.04 -8.83 6.75
CA GLY A 101 1.00 -8.12 5.91
C GLY A 101 1.52 -8.96 4.72
N ARG A 102 0.84 -10.04 4.34
CA ARG A 102 1.23 -10.92 3.23
C ARG A 102 0.57 -10.48 1.93
N LEU A 103 1.29 -10.63 0.82
CA LEU A 103 0.77 -10.35 -0.52
C LEU A 103 -0.11 -11.51 -1.00
N VAL A 104 -1.38 -11.25 -1.22
CA VAL A 104 -2.38 -12.26 -1.61
C VAL A 104 -3.04 -11.86 -2.93
N PRO A 105 -2.99 -12.72 -3.96
CA PRO A 105 -3.72 -12.48 -5.19
C PRO A 105 -5.21 -12.75 -4.98
N ILE A 106 -6.05 -11.81 -5.43
CA ILE A 106 -7.51 -11.88 -5.24
C ILE A 106 -8.27 -12.05 -6.55
N ALA A 107 -7.70 -11.62 -7.68
CA ALA A 107 -8.32 -11.76 -8.99
C ALA A 107 -7.29 -11.84 -10.12
N LYS A 108 -7.73 -12.32 -11.27
CA LYS A 108 -7.06 -12.16 -12.56
C LYS A 108 -8.05 -11.53 -13.52
N VAL A 109 -7.62 -10.49 -14.22
CA VAL A 109 -8.44 -9.77 -15.19
C VAL A 109 -7.76 -9.68 -16.54
N MET A 110 -8.54 -9.57 -17.60
CA MET A 110 -8.01 -9.52 -18.95
C MET A 110 -7.48 -8.13 -19.28
N GLY A 111 -6.17 -8.03 -19.45
CA GLY A 111 -5.49 -6.81 -19.92
C GLY A 111 -5.23 -5.76 -18.84
N ARG A 112 -4.26 -4.92 -19.13
CA ARG A 112 -3.71 -3.92 -18.22
C ARG A 112 -4.76 -2.91 -17.77
N LYS A 113 -5.51 -2.35 -18.70
CA LYS A 113 -6.53 -1.35 -18.36
C LYS A 113 -7.59 -1.87 -17.40
N GLN A 114 -7.99 -3.13 -17.56
CA GLN A 114 -8.97 -3.74 -16.65
C GLN A 114 -8.41 -3.96 -15.25
N SER A 115 -7.11 -4.26 -15.11
CA SER A 115 -6.50 -4.38 -13.78
C SER A 115 -6.46 -3.02 -13.04
N LEU A 116 -6.16 -1.93 -13.73
CA LEU A 116 -6.21 -0.59 -13.16
C LEU A 116 -7.65 -0.17 -12.79
N MET A 117 -8.62 -0.51 -13.63
CA MET A 117 -10.05 -0.29 -13.32
C MET A 117 -10.51 -1.10 -12.10
N ALA A 118 -10.01 -2.32 -11.92
CA ALA A 118 -10.30 -3.12 -10.74
C ALA A 118 -9.79 -2.43 -9.46
N LEU A 119 -8.57 -1.86 -9.47
CA LEU A 119 -8.05 -1.07 -8.35
C LEU A 119 -8.95 0.13 -8.04
N ALA A 120 -9.36 0.89 -9.06
CA ALA A 120 -10.27 2.03 -8.86
C ALA A 120 -11.62 1.62 -8.28
N ASN A 121 -12.17 0.47 -8.71
CA ASN A 121 -13.43 -0.04 -8.19
C ASN A 121 -13.31 -0.49 -6.72
N HIS A 122 -12.18 -1.09 -6.30
CA HIS A 122 -11.90 -1.39 -4.90
C HIS A 122 -11.88 -0.12 -4.06
N PHE A 123 -11.22 0.94 -4.53
CA PHE A 123 -11.24 2.23 -3.84
C PHE A 123 -12.67 2.75 -3.62
N VAL A 124 -13.46 2.85 -4.68
CA VAL A 124 -14.83 3.39 -4.59
C VAL A 124 -15.71 2.57 -3.65
N LYS A 125 -15.50 1.26 -3.60
CA LYS A 125 -16.30 0.34 -2.79
C LYS A 125 -15.91 0.32 -1.31
N GLU A 126 -14.62 0.47 -1.01
CA GLU A 126 -14.05 0.09 0.30
C GLU A 126 -13.41 1.27 1.03
N GLU A 127 -13.26 2.43 0.38
CA GLU A 127 -12.73 3.63 1.02
C GLU A 127 -13.75 4.18 2.03
N THR A 128 -13.32 4.30 3.31
CA THR A 128 -14.14 4.77 4.44
C THR A 128 -13.51 5.94 5.19
N GLY A 129 -12.37 6.46 4.71
CA GLY A 129 -11.69 7.63 5.26
C GLY A 129 -12.25 8.94 4.70
N ASP A 130 -11.36 9.89 4.46
CA ASP A 130 -11.66 11.23 3.93
C ASP A 130 -11.46 11.34 2.41
N GLY A 131 -11.35 10.23 1.71
CA GLY A 131 -11.06 10.16 0.28
C GLY A 131 -9.56 10.29 -0.05
N THR A 132 -8.67 10.38 0.93
CA THR A 132 -7.22 10.46 0.69
C THR A 132 -6.67 9.12 0.21
N PHE A 133 -5.91 9.16 -0.88
CA PHE A 133 -5.22 7.99 -1.41
C PHE A 133 -3.84 8.33 -1.96
N PHE A 134 -2.96 7.34 -1.96
CA PHE A 134 -1.62 7.40 -2.53
C PHE A 134 -1.48 6.36 -3.64
N ILE A 135 -0.67 6.65 -4.64
CA ILE A 135 -0.33 5.73 -5.72
C ILE A 135 1.19 5.63 -5.83
N SER A 136 1.73 4.42 -5.92
CA SER A 136 3.12 4.21 -6.34
C SER A 136 3.20 3.36 -7.59
N HIS A 137 4.24 3.61 -8.42
CA HIS A 137 4.43 2.90 -9.68
C HIS A 137 5.89 2.47 -9.92
N GLY A 138 6.05 1.38 -10.65
CA GLY A 138 7.33 0.85 -11.08
C GLY A 138 7.59 1.18 -12.55
N ASP A 139 8.07 2.41 -12.82
CA ASP A 139 8.38 2.92 -14.16
C ASP A 139 7.21 2.80 -15.16
N CYS A 140 6.00 3.18 -14.71
CA CYS A 140 4.78 3.17 -15.53
C CYS A 140 3.84 4.31 -15.09
N GLU A 141 4.34 5.54 -15.14
CA GLU A 141 3.61 6.74 -14.69
C GLU A 141 2.29 6.94 -15.41
N GLU A 142 2.22 6.66 -16.72
CA GLU A 142 0.99 6.77 -17.50
C GLU A 142 -0.15 5.91 -16.93
N ASP A 143 0.17 4.69 -16.50
CA ASP A 143 -0.79 3.79 -15.85
C ASP A 143 -1.24 4.32 -14.48
N ALA A 144 -0.31 4.90 -13.71
CA ALA A 144 -0.61 5.50 -12.42
C ALA A 144 -1.50 6.74 -12.57
N LEU A 145 -1.23 7.59 -13.56
CA LEU A 145 -2.06 8.74 -13.92
C LEU A 145 -3.45 8.31 -14.39
N PHE A 146 -3.54 7.28 -15.23
CA PHE A 146 -4.82 6.70 -15.64
C PHE A 146 -5.64 6.22 -14.42
N LEU A 147 -5.01 5.53 -13.47
CA LEU A 147 -5.67 5.08 -12.23
C LEU A 147 -6.18 6.28 -11.41
N LYS A 148 -5.34 7.29 -11.20
CA LYS A 148 -5.70 8.54 -10.51
C LYS A 148 -6.92 9.21 -11.14
N GLU A 149 -6.88 9.46 -12.45
CA GLU A 149 -7.97 10.08 -13.19
C GLU A 149 -9.26 9.26 -13.08
N ARG A 150 -9.14 7.93 -13.15
CA ARG A 150 -10.29 7.03 -13.03
C ARG A 150 -10.93 7.12 -11.65
N ILE A 151 -10.14 7.15 -10.57
CA ILE A 151 -10.64 7.33 -9.20
C ILE A 151 -11.35 8.68 -9.06
N LEU A 152 -10.71 9.77 -9.47
CA LEU A 152 -11.28 11.12 -9.38
C LEU A 152 -12.56 11.29 -10.21
N LYS A 153 -12.70 10.55 -11.31
CA LYS A 153 -13.93 10.52 -12.10
C LYS A 153 -15.08 9.77 -11.42
N LEU A 154 -14.76 8.71 -10.64
CA LEU A 154 -15.75 7.89 -9.95
C LEU A 154 -16.13 8.47 -8.58
N LYS A 155 -15.20 9.12 -7.91
CA LYS A 155 -15.35 9.75 -6.60
C LYS A 155 -14.66 11.11 -6.63
N SER A 156 -15.42 12.15 -6.96
CA SER A 156 -14.91 13.51 -7.25
C SER A 156 -14.35 14.24 -6.02
N ASP A 157 -14.69 13.81 -4.82
CA ASP A 157 -14.18 14.29 -3.54
C ASP A 157 -12.89 13.61 -3.09
N ALA A 158 -12.44 12.56 -3.80
CA ALA A 158 -11.19 11.87 -3.50
C ALA A 158 -9.96 12.75 -3.75
N LYS A 159 -8.89 12.50 -2.98
CA LYS A 159 -7.66 13.31 -2.97
C LYS A 159 -6.44 12.44 -3.17
N CYS A 160 -5.81 12.54 -4.34
CA CYS A 160 -4.49 11.92 -4.57
C CYS A 160 -3.40 12.84 -4.02
N VAL A 161 -2.87 12.53 -2.84
CA VAL A 161 -1.86 13.37 -2.17
C VAL A 161 -0.46 13.06 -2.69
N ILE A 162 -0.13 11.78 -2.89
CA ILE A 162 1.17 11.35 -3.44
C ILE A 162 0.93 10.38 -4.60
N LEU A 163 1.61 10.65 -5.73
CA LEU A 163 1.81 9.74 -6.84
C LEU A 163 3.30 9.80 -7.18
N ASP A 164 4.02 8.68 -6.99
CA ASP A 164 5.48 8.66 -7.15
C ASP A 164 6.01 7.25 -7.44
N PHE A 165 7.30 7.13 -7.69
CA PHE A 165 7.98 5.86 -7.90
C PHE A 165 7.95 4.95 -6.68
N ILE A 166 7.88 3.64 -6.93
CA ILE A 166 8.15 2.62 -5.91
C ILE A 166 9.64 2.67 -5.57
N GLY A 167 9.97 2.71 -4.28
CA GLY A 167 11.35 2.66 -3.82
C GLY A 167 12.07 1.35 -4.25
N PRO A 168 13.41 1.36 -4.41
CA PRO A 168 14.17 0.26 -5.01
C PRO A 168 14.01 -1.09 -4.29
N VAL A 169 13.84 -1.09 -2.97
CA VAL A 169 13.65 -2.32 -2.19
C VAL A 169 12.37 -3.05 -2.59
N ILE A 170 11.24 -2.34 -2.65
CA ILE A 170 9.95 -2.92 -3.05
C ILE A 170 9.96 -3.19 -4.56
N GLY A 171 10.51 -2.28 -5.37
CA GLY A 171 10.61 -2.42 -6.82
C GLY A 171 11.39 -3.66 -7.26
N SER A 172 12.45 -4.04 -6.55
CA SER A 172 13.21 -5.27 -6.84
C SER A 172 12.40 -6.57 -6.65
N HIS A 173 11.35 -6.53 -5.82
CA HIS A 173 10.45 -7.66 -5.60
C HIS A 173 9.21 -7.63 -6.50
N SER A 174 8.64 -6.44 -6.73
CA SER A 174 7.40 -6.29 -7.51
C SER A 174 7.64 -6.16 -9.02
N GLY A 175 8.78 -5.63 -9.41
CA GLY A 175 9.18 -5.44 -10.80
C GLY A 175 8.62 -4.18 -11.45
N PRO A 176 9.05 -3.91 -12.69
CA PRO A 176 8.51 -2.83 -13.50
C PRO A 176 7.02 -3.05 -13.78
N SER A 177 6.34 -1.99 -14.22
CA SER A 177 4.90 -1.99 -14.50
C SER A 177 4.02 -2.32 -13.29
N THR A 178 4.54 -2.26 -12.07
CA THR A 178 3.74 -2.34 -10.85
C THR A 178 3.00 -1.02 -10.66
N VAL A 179 1.69 -1.09 -10.41
CA VAL A 179 0.90 0.05 -9.89
C VAL A 179 0.22 -0.37 -8.60
N ALA A 180 0.44 0.39 -7.55
CA ALA A 180 -0.12 0.14 -6.24
C ALA A 180 -0.90 1.34 -5.72
N LEU A 181 -2.07 1.08 -5.15
CA LEU A 181 -3.02 2.01 -4.59
C LEU A 181 -3.17 1.77 -3.10
N PHE A 182 -3.18 2.85 -2.31
CA PHE A 182 -3.22 2.82 -0.85
C PHE A 182 -4.27 3.80 -0.34
N PHE A 183 -5.11 3.36 0.57
CA PHE A 183 -6.18 4.18 1.17
C PHE A 183 -6.70 3.56 2.47
N ILE A 184 -7.49 4.30 3.23
CA ILE A 184 -8.13 3.80 4.45
C ILE A 184 -9.48 3.17 4.10
N GLY A 185 -9.68 1.93 4.58
CA GLY A 185 -10.95 1.21 4.53
C GLY A 185 -11.33 0.68 5.90
N ASP A 186 -12.24 -0.30 5.95
CA ASP A 186 -12.69 -0.85 7.24
C ASP A 186 -11.68 -1.83 7.83
N ASN A 187 -11.28 -2.83 7.07
CA ASN A 187 -10.28 -3.83 7.47
C ASN A 187 -9.65 -4.50 6.23
N ARG A 188 -8.43 -5.02 6.40
CA ARG A 188 -7.75 -5.87 5.42
C ARG A 188 -8.38 -7.23 5.30
#